data_27d0bdc3bc0fbab5358af7d58acfd150
#
_entry.id   27d0bdc3bc0fbab5358af7d58acfd150
#
_cell.length_a   1.000
_cell.length_b   1.000
_cell.length_c   1.000
_cell.angle_alpha   90.00
_cell.angle_beta   90.00
_cell.angle_gamma   90.00
#
_symmetry.space_group_name_H-M   'P 1'
#
loop_
_entity.id
_entity.type
_entity.pdbx_description
1 polymer ?
#
loop_
_entity_poly.entity_id
_entity_poly.type
_entity_poly.pdbx_seq_one_letter_code
_entity_poly.pdbx_strand_id
1 'polypeptide(L)'
;FREAAAAGHTLLPLQRCIFSDHLTPVLAYRCLVREDDREAPSFLFESVEQASEGTNVGRYSVVGAQPAMEIVAKANQVTVMDHEMRTKEEQYAADPMTVPRDIMEQWNPQITLDGLPDAFCGGWVGFFSYDTVRYVETKKLPFSKAPEDDRNLPDIHLGLYNDVVVFDHVEKKTHVIHWVRLDCYHSIDEAYEDGKNRLEALLSRLHSSNVPTLSAGSIKLNVGQFGSALQKSTMSSEDYKKSVVQAKEHILAGDIFQVVLSQRFERRTFADPFEVYRALRIVNPSPYMAYLQVM
;
A
#
# COMPACT_ATOMS: atom_id res chain seq x y z
N PHE A 1 -3.88 16.02 -23.59
CA PHE A 1 -3.37 14.66 -23.79
C PHE A 1 -2.44 14.59 -25.01
N ARG A 2 -2.92 14.90 -26.23
CA ARG A 2 -2.08 14.87 -27.46
C ARG A 2 -0.87 15.80 -27.37
N GLU A 3 -1.01 16.99 -26.80
CA GLU A 3 0.10 17.94 -26.61
C GLU A 3 1.17 17.38 -25.68
N ALA A 4 0.76 16.74 -24.58
CA ALA A 4 1.68 16.12 -23.65
C ALA A 4 2.42 14.92 -24.28
N ALA A 5 1.71 14.08 -25.05
CA ALA A 5 2.34 13.00 -25.80
C ALA A 5 3.33 13.55 -26.84
N ALA A 6 2.99 14.64 -27.54
CA ALA A 6 3.89 15.31 -28.50
C ALA A 6 5.11 15.95 -27.80
N ALA A 7 4.99 16.34 -26.54
CA ALA A 7 6.10 16.82 -25.70
C ALA A 7 7.01 15.69 -25.19
N GLY A 8 6.72 14.43 -25.52
CA GLY A 8 7.53 13.25 -25.17
C GLY A 8 7.15 12.57 -23.87
N HIS A 9 6.03 12.94 -23.25
CA HIS A 9 5.53 12.19 -22.10
C HIS A 9 4.95 10.84 -22.55
N THR A 10 5.27 9.79 -21.82
CA THR A 10 4.85 8.40 -22.12
C THR A 10 3.85 7.84 -21.14
N LEU A 11 3.66 8.53 -20.00
CA LEU A 11 2.71 8.18 -18.95
C LEU A 11 1.85 9.40 -18.62
N LEU A 12 0.57 9.35 -18.98
CA LEU A 12 -0.32 10.51 -18.98
C LEU A 12 -1.53 10.30 -18.07
N PRO A 13 -1.82 11.23 -17.12
CA PRO A 13 -2.96 11.10 -16.24
C PRO A 13 -4.26 11.60 -16.90
N LEU A 14 -5.32 10.85 -16.70
CA LEU A 14 -6.70 11.28 -16.87
C LEU A 14 -7.37 11.36 -15.51
N GLN A 15 -8.16 12.40 -15.26
CA GLN A 15 -8.80 12.55 -13.96
C GLN A 15 -10.24 13.04 -14.06
N ARG A 16 -11.01 12.71 -13.03
CA ARG A 16 -12.31 13.30 -12.72
C ARG A 16 -12.32 13.74 -11.25
N CYS A 17 -12.79 14.94 -11.01
CA CYS A 17 -13.03 15.46 -9.68
C CYS A 17 -14.53 15.40 -9.40
N ILE A 18 -14.91 14.78 -8.28
CA ILE A 18 -16.29 14.66 -7.82
C ILE A 18 -16.41 15.16 -6.38
N PHE A 19 -17.61 15.55 -5.95
CA PHE A 19 -17.89 15.84 -4.54
C PHE A 19 -17.97 14.54 -3.73
N SER A 20 -17.39 14.54 -2.53
CA SER A 20 -17.31 13.35 -1.68
C SER A 20 -18.40 13.26 -0.62
N ASP A 21 -19.59 13.82 -0.85
CA ASP A 21 -20.68 13.96 0.14
C ASP A 21 -21.07 12.65 0.81
N HIS A 22 -21.11 11.55 0.05
CA HIS A 22 -21.52 10.23 0.54
C HIS A 22 -20.43 9.18 0.43
N LEU A 23 -19.31 9.49 -0.21
CA LEU A 23 -18.22 8.56 -0.46
C LEU A 23 -17.12 8.75 0.59
N THR A 24 -16.87 7.70 1.39
CA THR A 24 -15.74 7.66 2.33
C THR A 24 -14.62 6.79 1.77
N PRO A 25 -13.36 6.95 2.23
CA PRO A 25 -12.25 6.08 1.80
C PRO A 25 -12.54 4.59 2.01
N VAL A 26 -13.12 4.21 3.15
CA VAL A 26 -13.55 2.83 3.45
C VAL A 26 -14.62 2.34 2.49
N LEU A 27 -15.59 3.19 2.15
CA LEU A 27 -16.65 2.84 1.22
C LEU A 27 -16.10 2.67 -0.19
N ALA A 28 -15.25 3.59 -0.65
CA ALA A 28 -14.56 3.49 -1.93
C ALA A 28 -13.76 2.19 -2.04
N TYR A 29 -12.99 1.85 -0.99
CA TYR A 29 -12.26 0.59 -0.95
C TYR A 29 -13.19 -0.61 -1.17
N ARG A 30 -14.33 -0.68 -0.46
CA ARG A 30 -15.33 -1.76 -0.61
C ARG A 30 -16.01 -1.78 -1.97
N CYS A 31 -16.12 -0.64 -2.65
CA CYS A 31 -16.64 -0.57 -4.02
C CYS A 31 -15.63 -1.09 -5.04
N LEU A 32 -14.33 -0.86 -4.80
CA LEU A 32 -13.25 -1.26 -5.70
C LEU A 32 -12.80 -2.70 -5.47
N VAL A 33 -12.79 -3.18 -4.21
CA VAL A 33 -12.37 -4.52 -3.83
C VAL A 33 -13.61 -5.33 -3.46
N ARG A 34 -14.14 -6.08 -4.41
CA ARG A 34 -15.26 -7.00 -4.20
C ARG A 34 -14.80 -8.27 -3.50
N GLU A 35 -15.73 -9.02 -2.94
CA GLU A 35 -15.41 -10.28 -2.25
C GLU A 35 -14.69 -11.28 -3.17
N ASP A 36 -15.00 -11.28 -4.45
CA ASP A 36 -14.40 -12.14 -5.46
C ASP A 36 -12.98 -11.67 -5.87
N ASP A 37 -12.64 -10.41 -5.63
CA ASP A 37 -11.35 -9.78 -6.00
C ASP A 37 -10.37 -9.69 -4.80
N ARG A 38 -10.67 -10.33 -3.67
CA ARG A 38 -9.87 -10.22 -2.43
C ARG A 38 -8.47 -10.80 -2.54
N GLU A 39 -8.20 -11.59 -3.56
CA GLU A 39 -6.86 -12.12 -3.82
C GLU A 39 -5.97 -11.12 -4.58
N ALA A 40 -6.55 -10.11 -5.22
CA ALA A 40 -5.78 -9.09 -5.92
C ALA A 40 -5.21 -8.05 -4.95
N PRO A 41 -3.96 -7.61 -5.14
CA PRO A 41 -3.38 -6.58 -4.29
C PRO A 41 -4.18 -5.29 -4.34
N SER A 42 -4.28 -4.66 -3.16
CA SER A 42 -5.02 -3.41 -2.97
C SER A 42 -4.53 -2.67 -1.75
N PHE A 43 -4.84 -1.38 -1.64
CA PHE A 43 -4.48 -0.61 -0.48
C PHE A 43 -5.51 0.46 -0.13
N LEU A 44 -5.53 0.82 1.15
CA LEU A 44 -6.21 1.98 1.69
C LEU A 44 -5.24 2.70 2.64
N PHE A 45 -4.87 3.92 2.32
CA PHE A 45 -4.12 4.82 3.18
C PHE A 45 -5.05 5.91 3.69
N GLU A 46 -5.17 6.03 4.99
CA GLU A 46 -6.00 7.06 5.63
C GLU A 46 -5.12 7.95 6.49
N SER A 47 -5.28 9.25 6.31
CA SER A 47 -4.80 10.25 7.24
C SER A 47 -5.95 10.58 8.18
N VAL A 48 -5.91 10.01 9.39
CA VAL A 48 -6.95 10.16 10.40
C VAL A 48 -6.35 10.90 11.59
N GLU A 49 -6.66 12.19 11.75
CA GLU A 49 -6.34 12.89 12.99
C GLU A 49 -7.53 12.86 13.95
N GLN A 50 -7.21 12.57 15.22
CA GLN A 50 -8.12 12.89 16.30
C GLN A 50 -8.18 14.41 16.42
N ALA A 51 -9.38 14.96 16.43
CA ALA A 51 -9.61 16.38 16.71
C ALA A 51 -9.15 16.70 18.13
N SER A 52 -7.86 16.99 18.31
CA SER A 52 -7.33 17.70 19.46
C SER A 52 -7.11 19.16 19.04
N GLU A 53 -7.53 20.07 19.89
CA GLU A 53 -7.44 21.51 19.64
C GLU A 53 -6.07 21.91 19.08
N GLY A 54 -6.05 22.39 17.83
CA GLY A 54 -4.88 23.02 17.21
C GLY A 54 -4.03 22.18 16.25
N THR A 55 -4.38 20.96 15.91
CA THR A 55 -3.62 20.12 14.97
C THR A 55 -4.21 20.10 13.56
N ASN A 56 -3.34 20.07 12.55
CA ASN A 56 -3.75 19.96 11.15
C ASN A 56 -4.47 18.64 10.91
N VAL A 57 -5.71 18.70 10.46
CA VAL A 57 -6.47 17.53 10.00
C VAL A 57 -5.69 16.87 8.88
N GLY A 58 -5.50 15.57 8.95
CA GLY A 58 -4.90 14.81 7.86
C GLY A 58 -5.69 15.06 6.57
N ARG A 59 -5.01 15.61 5.56
CA ARG A 59 -5.69 16.18 4.39
C ARG A 59 -6.12 15.11 3.41
N TYR A 60 -5.28 14.08 3.17
CA TYR A 60 -5.51 13.14 2.09
C TYR A 60 -5.67 11.70 2.57
N SER A 61 -6.60 10.99 1.94
CA SER A 61 -6.66 9.53 1.97
C SER A 61 -6.62 8.99 0.56
N VAL A 62 -6.01 7.81 0.35
CA VAL A 62 -5.82 7.25 -0.97
C VAL A 62 -6.22 5.78 -0.99
N VAL A 63 -6.91 5.38 -2.05
CA VAL A 63 -7.34 4.00 -2.31
C VAL A 63 -6.84 3.56 -3.68
N GLY A 64 -6.30 2.36 -3.76
CA GLY A 64 -5.98 1.69 -5.03
C GLY A 64 -6.28 0.19 -4.96
N ALA A 65 -6.63 -0.37 -6.11
CA ALA A 65 -6.90 -1.78 -6.26
C ALA A 65 -6.49 -2.26 -7.66
N GLN A 66 -6.14 -3.54 -7.77
CA GLN A 66 -5.78 -4.16 -9.03
C GLN A 66 -4.61 -3.44 -9.72
N PRO A 67 -3.38 -3.61 -9.23
CA PRO A 67 -2.21 -2.95 -9.80
C PRO A 67 -2.00 -3.35 -11.26
N ALA A 68 -1.48 -2.43 -12.07
CA ALA A 68 -1.11 -2.67 -13.46
C ALA A 68 0.12 -3.61 -13.57
N MET A 69 1.00 -3.56 -12.57
CA MET A 69 2.21 -4.37 -12.51
C MET A 69 2.51 -4.74 -11.05
N GLU A 70 3.15 -5.89 -10.86
CA GLU A 70 3.65 -6.32 -9.55
C GLU A 70 5.12 -6.70 -9.61
N ILE A 71 5.84 -6.41 -8.54
CA ILE A 71 7.21 -6.88 -8.30
C ILE A 71 7.22 -7.64 -6.99
N VAL A 72 7.61 -8.91 -7.06
CA VAL A 72 7.78 -9.77 -5.89
C VAL A 72 9.22 -10.26 -5.85
N ALA A 73 9.92 -10.01 -4.75
CA ALA A 73 11.28 -10.48 -4.58
C ALA A 73 11.47 -11.27 -3.29
N LYS A 74 12.25 -12.35 -3.38
CA LYS A 74 12.74 -13.14 -2.26
C LYS A 74 14.22 -13.41 -2.45
N ALA A 75 15.05 -12.99 -1.51
CA ALA A 75 16.49 -12.92 -1.71
C ALA A 75 16.81 -12.22 -3.06
N ASN A 76 17.58 -12.84 -3.92
CA ASN A 76 17.96 -12.26 -5.23
C ASN A 76 17.05 -12.69 -6.40
N GLN A 77 15.99 -13.46 -6.15
CA GLN A 77 15.01 -13.85 -7.17
C GLN A 77 13.92 -12.79 -7.22
N VAL A 78 13.68 -12.24 -8.40
CA VAL A 78 12.67 -11.22 -8.65
C VAL A 78 11.71 -11.72 -9.70
N THR A 79 10.43 -11.62 -9.41
CA THR A 79 9.34 -11.84 -10.37
C THR A 79 8.70 -10.50 -10.67
N VAL A 80 8.63 -10.15 -11.95
CA VAL A 80 7.89 -8.98 -12.45
C VAL A 80 6.68 -9.49 -13.23
N MET A 81 5.49 -9.05 -12.85
CA MET A 81 4.24 -9.38 -13.52
C MET A 81 3.63 -8.09 -14.06
N ASP A 82 3.48 -7.99 -15.38
CA ASP A 82 2.74 -6.89 -16.03
C ASP A 82 1.36 -7.41 -16.42
N HIS A 83 0.34 -6.94 -15.70
CA HIS A 83 -1.05 -7.37 -15.89
C HIS A 83 -1.70 -6.77 -17.14
N GLU A 84 -1.23 -5.61 -17.60
CA GLU A 84 -1.71 -4.98 -18.83
C GLU A 84 -1.17 -5.69 -20.06
N MET A 85 0.15 -5.97 -20.07
CA MET A 85 0.82 -6.71 -21.15
C MET A 85 0.65 -8.24 -21.01
N ARG A 86 0.15 -8.72 -19.87
CA ARG A 86 -0.02 -10.14 -19.54
C ARG A 86 1.29 -10.92 -19.62
N THR A 87 2.37 -10.31 -19.15
CA THR A 87 3.69 -10.95 -19.09
C THR A 87 4.08 -11.26 -17.66
N LYS A 88 4.88 -12.32 -17.50
CA LYS A 88 5.53 -12.68 -16.25
C LYS A 88 7.00 -13.00 -16.53
N GLU A 89 7.89 -12.30 -15.88
CA GLU A 89 9.32 -12.45 -16.01
C GLU A 89 9.94 -12.80 -14.66
N GLU A 90 10.86 -13.78 -14.67
CA GLU A 90 11.64 -14.15 -13.49
C GLU A 90 13.11 -13.89 -13.77
N GLN A 91 13.75 -13.15 -12.91
CA GLN A 91 15.13 -12.74 -13.09
C GLN A 91 15.91 -12.80 -11.77
N TYR A 92 17.24 -12.92 -11.90
CA TYR A 92 18.15 -12.74 -10.79
C TYR A 92 18.62 -11.28 -10.76
N ALA A 93 18.44 -10.60 -9.64
CA ALA A 93 18.95 -9.25 -9.42
C ALA A 93 19.91 -9.25 -8.22
N ALA A 94 21.11 -8.68 -8.41
CA ALA A 94 22.06 -8.52 -7.31
C ALA A 94 21.52 -7.61 -6.22
N ASP A 95 20.79 -6.56 -6.62
CA ASP A 95 20.03 -5.68 -5.75
C ASP A 95 18.58 -5.54 -6.26
N PRO A 96 17.63 -6.32 -5.74
CA PRO A 96 16.24 -6.25 -6.12
C PRO A 96 15.58 -4.88 -5.89
N MET A 97 16.14 -4.03 -5.02
CA MET A 97 15.60 -2.70 -4.75
C MET A 97 15.76 -1.72 -5.92
N THR A 98 16.65 -2.04 -6.89
CA THR A 98 16.79 -1.21 -8.10
C THR A 98 15.70 -1.46 -9.12
N VAL A 99 15.10 -2.64 -9.14
CA VAL A 99 14.14 -3.06 -10.18
C VAL A 99 12.96 -2.10 -10.35
N PRO A 100 12.28 -1.64 -9.27
CA PRO A 100 11.19 -0.67 -9.43
C PRO A 100 11.66 0.65 -10.04
N ARG A 101 12.88 1.09 -9.74
CA ARG A 101 13.48 2.31 -10.30
C ARG A 101 13.77 2.13 -11.78
N ASP A 102 14.43 1.03 -12.14
CA ASP A 102 14.82 0.73 -13.52
C ASP A 102 13.59 0.66 -14.45
N ILE A 103 12.46 0.16 -13.93
CA ILE A 103 11.18 0.17 -14.64
C ILE A 103 10.64 1.60 -14.78
N MET A 104 10.63 2.38 -13.70
CA MET A 104 10.10 3.76 -13.74
C MET A 104 10.92 4.69 -14.62
N GLU A 105 12.24 4.47 -14.73
CA GLU A 105 13.12 5.27 -15.61
C GLU A 105 12.83 5.09 -17.10
N GLN A 106 12.09 4.04 -17.47
CA GLN A 106 11.65 3.82 -18.86
C GLN A 106 10.51 4.74 -19.27
N TRP A 107 9.82 5.36 -18.32
CA TRP A 107 8.67 6.23 -18.56
C TRP A 107 9.00 7.69 -18.25
N ASN A 108 8.35 8.57 -18.99
CA ASN A 108 8.38 10.02 -18.76
C ASN A 108 6.97 10.49 -18.35
N PRO A 109 6.64 10.47 -17.02
CA PRO A 109 5.32 10.85 -16.56
C PRO A 109 5.07 12.35 -16.67
N GLN A 110 3.85 12.75 -17.06
CA GLN A 110 3.38 14.13 -16.97
C GLN A 110 2.95 14.43 -15.53
N ILE A 111 3.86 14.87 -14.69
CA ILE A 111 3.61 15.12 -13.26
C ILE A 111 2.93 16.48 -13.04
N THR A 112 3.28 17.50 -13.85
CA THR A 112 2.74 18.85 -13.74
C THR A 112 1.47 18.96 -14.59
N LEU A 113 0.32 18.60 -14.01
CA LEU A 113 -0.99 18.83 -14.61
C LEU A 113 -1.83 19.65 -13.62
N ASP A 114 -2.36 20.78 -14.11
CA ASP A 114 -3.29 21.58 -13.32
C ASP A 114 -4.51 20.74 -12.94
N GLY A 115 -4.79 20.69 -11.63
CA GLY A 115 -5.92 19.98 -11.09
C GLY A 115 -5.62 18.63 -10.45
N LEU A 116 -4.42 18.05 -10.59
CA LEU A 116 -4.01 16.93 -9.73
C LEU A 116 -3.82 17.42 -8.28
N PRO A 117 -4.28 16.64 -7.28
CA PRO A 117 -4.03 17.00 -5.89
C PRO A 117 -2.54 16.88 -5.54
N ASP A 118 -2.07 17.70 -4.60
CA ASP A 118 -0.71 17.61 -4.06
C ASP A 118 -0.62 16.43 -3.06
N ALA A 119 -0.80 15.24 -3.58
CA ALA A 119 -0.85 13.97 -2.86
C ALA A 119 -0.29 12.84 -3.72
N PHE A 120 -0.27 11.61 -3.18
CA PHE A 120 0.04 10.42 -3.96
C PHE A 120 -1.05 10.17 -4.99
N CYS A 121 -0.72 10.35 -6.27
CA CYS A 121 -1.65 10.23 -7.39
C CYS A 121 -1.48 8.94 -8.21
N GLY A 122 -0.66 8.00 -7.77
CA GLY A 122 -0.35 6.73 -8.43
C GLY A 122 1.12 6.40 -8.32
N GLY A 123 1.48 5.14 -8.58
CA GLY A 123 2.85 4.65 -8.47
C GLY A 123 2.96 3.35 -7.68
N TRP A 124 4.17 3.05 -7.20
CA TRP A 124 4.44 1.83 -6.45
C TRP A 124 3.93 1.91 -5.01
N VAL A 125 3.13 0.92 -4.62
CA VAL A 125 2.65 0.73 -3.24
C VAL A 125 2.87 -0.71 -2.83
N GLY A 126 3.34 -0.93 -1.62
CA GLY A 126 3.57 -2.25 -1.06
C GLY A 126 4.49 -2.19 0.14
N PHE A 127 5.35 -3.19 0.31
CA PHE A 127 6.26 -3.23 1.43
C PHE A 127 7.66 -3.70 1.05
N PHE A 128 8.61 -3.22 1.83
CA PHE A 128 9.98 -3.75 1.94
C PHE A 128 10.09 -4.39 3.33
N SER A 129 10.47 -5.66 3.39
CA SER A 129 10.71 -6.33 4.67
C SER A 129 11.96 -5.77 5.37
N TYR A 130 12.13 -6.07 6.64
CA TYR A 130 13.36 -5.72 7.36
C TYR A 130 14.60 -6.33 6.68
N ASP A 131 14.47 -7.51 6.11
CA ASP A 131 15.57 -8.23 5.47
C ASP A 131 16.13 -7.56 4.21
N THR A 132 15.41 -6.56 3.65
CA THR A 132 15.97 -5.74 2.55
C THR A 132 17.23 -4.97 2.92
N VAL A 133 17.50 -4.76 4.23
CA VAL A 133 18.77 -4.22 4.72
C VAL A 133 19.97 -5.07 4.25
N ARG A 134 19.78 -6.36 3.99
CA ARG A 134 20.81 -7.31 3.57
C ARG A 134 21.28 -7.09 2.12
N TYR A 135 20.47 -6.42 1.31
CA TYR A 135 20.91 -5.99 -0.03
C TYR A 135 21.92 -4.85 0.05
N VAL A 136 21.78 -3.99 1.04
CA VAL A 136 22.68 -2.83 1.25
C VAL A 136 23.89 -3.21 2.11
N GLU A 137 23.67 -3.88 3.24
CA GLU A 137 24.70 -4.24 4.21
C GLU A 137 25.22 -5.68 4.00
N THR A 138 25.51 -6.03 2.76
CA THR A 138 25.90 -7.41 2.36
C THR A 138 27.06 -8.01 3.15
N LYS A 139 28.04 -7.18 3.57
CA LYS A 139 29.21 -7.64 4.33
C LYS A 139 28.90 -7.87 5.81
N LYS A 140 28.10 -7.00 6.43
CA LYS A 140 27.79 -7.08 7.85
C LYS A 140 26.60 -8.00 8.13
N LEU A 141 25.59 -7.96 7.26
CA LEU A 141 24.33 -8.69 7.40
C LEU A 141 24.02 -9.55 6.16
N PRO A 142 24.89 -10.49 5.77
CA PRO A 142 24.62 -11.35 4.61
C PRO A 142 23.40 -12.23 4.86
N PHE A 143 22.66 -12.59 3.81
CA PHE A 143 21.52 -13.51 3.89
C PHE A 143 21.88 -14.86 4.52
N SER A 144 23.12 -15.33 4.33
CA SER A 144 23.60 -16.59 4.94
C SER A 144 23.65 -16.56 6.48
N LYS A 145 23.59 -15.39 7.09
CA LYS A 145 23.53 -15.19 8.54
C LYS A 145 22.15 -14.72 9.02
N ALA A 146 21.15 -14.72 8.13
CA ALA A 146 19.79 -14.39 8.52
C ALA A 146 19.24 -15.44 9.49
N PRO A 147 18.40 -15.04 10.46
CA PRO A 147 17.58 -15.96 11.22
C PRO A 147 16.72 -16.83 10.29
N GLU A 148 16.29 -17.99 10.79
CA GLU A 148 15.37 -18.84 10.06
C GLU A 148 14.06 -18.10 9.75
N ASP A 149 13.68 -18.09 8.47
CA ASP A 149 12.42 -17.53 8.02
C ASP A 149 11.32 -18.60 8.03
N ASP A 150 10.55 -18.63 9.11
CA ASP A 150 9.47 -19.59 9.33
C ASP A 150 8.19 -19.28 8.57
N ARG A 151 8.12 -18.13 7.87
CA ARG A 151 6.93 -17.66 7.15
C ARG A 151 7.10 -17.61 5.64
N ASN A 152 8.31 -17.61 5.16
CA ASN A 152 8.68 -17.52 3.74
C ASN A 152 7.96 -16.39 2.99
N LEU A 153 7.76 -15.24 3.65
CA LEU A 153 7.16 -14.07 3.03
C LEU A 153 8.16 -13.39 2.08
N PRO A 154 7.68 -12.69 1.04
CA PRO A 154 8.54 -11.89 0.18
C PRO A 154 9.35 -10.86 0.97
N ASP A 155 10.57 -10.55 0.49
CA ASP A 155 11.35 -9.43 1.01
C ASP A 155 10.85 -8.10 0.44
N ILE A 156 10.36 -8.13 -0.79
CA ILE A 156 9.74 -7.00 -1.48
C ILE A 156 8.45 -7.49 -2.13
N HIS A 157 7.36 -6.77 -1.94
CA HIS A 157 6.15 -6.92 -2.73
C HIS A 157 5.58 -5.53 -3.00
N LEU A 158 5.62 -5.11 -4.27
CA LEU A 158 5.16 -3.82 -4.73
C LEU A 158 4.15 -4.01 -5.86
N GLY A 159 3.06 -3.25 -5.81
CA GLY A 159 2.12 -3.10 -6.92
C GLY A 159 2.22 -1.70 -7.51
N LEU A 160 2.24 -1.58 -8.83
CA LEU A 160 2.14 -0.31 -9.54
C LEU A 160 0.67 0.00 -9.78
N TYR A 161 0.18 1.05 -9.15
CA TYR A 161 -1.22 1.46 -9.26
C TYR A 161 -1.37 2.63 -10.22
N ASN A 162 -1.93 2.33 -11.39
CA ASN A 162 -2.33 3.32 -12.39
C ASN A 162 -3.69 3.94 -12.05
N ASP A 163 -4.52 3.21 -11.31
CA ASP A 163 -5.85 3.61 -10.86
C ASP A 163 -5.83 3.94 -9.37
N VAL A 164 -6.10 5.19 -9.02
CA VAL A 164 -6.19 5.63 -7.63
C VAL A 164 -7.36 6.58 -7.41
N VAL A 165 -7.90 6.53 -6.20
CA VAL A 165 -8.94 7.45 -5.72
C VAL A 165 -8.37 8.23 -4.55
N VAL A 166 -8.23 9.55 -4.71
CA VAL A 166 -7.65 10.46 -3.72
C VAL A 166 -8.74 11.31 -3.12
N PHE A 167 -8.88 11.26 -1.81
CA PHE A 167 -9.82 12.08 -1.04
C PHE A 167 -9.10 13.29 -0.47
N ASP A 168 -9.55 14.50 -0.81
CA ASP A 168 -9.18 15.74 -0.14
C ASP A 168 -10.22 16.07 0.93
N HIS A 169 -9.87 15.82 2.18
CA HIS A 169 -10.78 16.03 3.31
C HIS A 169 -11.00 17.51 3.64
N VAL A 170 -10.13 18.40 3.16
CA VAL A 170 -10.24 19.85 3.34
C VAL A 170 -11.19 20.44 2.32
N GLU A 171 -10.97 20.14 1.03
CA GLU A 171 -11.81 20.64 -0.06
C GLU A 171 -13.10 19.84 -0.26
N LYS A 172 -13.27 18.72 0.44
CA LYS A 172 -14.42 17.80 0.29
C LYS A 172 -14.59 17.29 -1.15
N LYS A 173 -13.46 17.05 -1.80
CA LYS A 173 -13.39 16.53 -3.16
C LYS A 173 -12.77 15.15 -3.19
N THR A 174 -13.17 14.38 -4.19
CA THR A 174 -12.55 13.10 -4.51
C THR A 174 -12.03 13.17 -5.93
N HIS A 175 -10.75 12.90 -6.09
CA HIS A 175 -10.09 12.82 -7.39
C HIS A 175 -9.97 11.35 -7.78
N VAL A 176 -10.57 10.98 -8.91
CA VAL A 176 -10.43 9.65 -9.52
C VAL A 176 -9.44 9.80 -10.66
N ILE A 177 -8.34 9.07 -10.59
CA ILE A 177 -7.19 9.24 -11.47
C ILE A 177 -6.85 7.90 -12.11
N HIS A 178 -6.63 7.94 -13.42
CA HIS A 178 -6.12 6.83 -14.22
C HIS A 178 -4.89 7.28 -15.01
N TRP A 179 -3.78 6.55 -14.88
CA TRP A 179 -2.56 6.78 -15.65
C TRP A 179 -2.52 5.89 -16.88
N VAL A 180 -2.47 6.52 -18.05
CA VAL A 180 -2.41 5.84 -19.34
C VAL A 180 -0.95 5.65 -19.76
N ARG A 181 -0.56 4.39 -19.94
CA ARG A 181 0.76 4.00 -20.46
C ARG A 181 0.70 3.97 -21.99
N LEU A 182 1.39 4.90 -22.66
CA LEU A 182 1.35 4.97 -24.12
C LEU A 182 2.04 3.79 -24.82
N ASP A 183 2.97 3.12 -24.14
CA ASP A 183 3.66 1.93 -24.63
C ASP A 183 2.74 0.71 -24.83
N CYS A 184 1.56 0.71 -24.23
CA CYS A 184 0.57 -0.36 -24.38
C CYS A 184 -0.34 -0.22 -25.62
N TYR A 185 -0.21 0.89 -26.41
CA TYR A 185 -1.15 1.20 -27.50
C TYR A 185 -0.43 1.47 -28.80
N HIS A 186 -1.14 1.24 -29.92
CA HIS A 186 -0.61 1.51 -31.26
C HIS A 186 -0.76 2.99 -31.68
N SER A 187 -1.66 3.73 -31.04
CA SER A 187 -1.87 5.15 -31.33
C SER A 187 -2.27 5.94 -30.07
N ILE A 188 -1.99 7.26 -30.10
CA ILE A 188 -2.36 8.19 -29.01
C ILE A 188 -3.89 8.28 -28.86
N ASP A 189 -4.62 8.17 -29.96
CA ASP A 189 -6.08 8.26 -29.94
C ASP A 189 -6.70 7.01 -29.31
N GLU A 190 -6.18 5.83 -29.63
CA GLU A 190 -6.57 4.58 -28.99
C GLU A 190 -6.29 4.62 -27.48
N ALA A 191 -5.09 5.07 -27.09
CA ALA A 191 -4.69 5.22 -25.68
C ALA A 191 -5.63 6.17 -24.92
N TYR A 192 -6.01 7.29 -25.54
CA TYR A 192 -6.91 8.26 -24.94
C TYR A 192 -8.33 7.69 -24.74
N GLU A 193 -8.90 7.06 -25.78
CA GLU A 193 -10.27 6.52 -25.71
C GLU A 193 -10.34 5.34 -24.71
N ASP A 194 -9.35 4.45 -24.72
CA ASP A 194 -9.32 3.35 -23.72
C ASP A 194 -9.13 3.89 -22.29
N GLY A 195 -8.20 4.82 -22.10
CA GLY A 195 -7.98 5.44 -20.79
C GLY A 195 -9.22 6.17 -20.28
N LYS A 196 -9.96 6.85 -21.14
CA LYS A 196 -11.25 7.48 -20.82
C LYS A 196 -12.29 6.45 -20.41
N ASN A 197 -12.40 5.34 -21.15
CA ASN A 197 -13.33 4.27 -20.82
C ASN A 197 -12.98 3.60 -19.47
N ARG A 198 -11.70 3.40 -19.17
CA ARG A 198 -11.23 2.88 -17.87
C ARG A 198 -11.57 3.83 -16.73
N LEU A 199 -11.34 5.13 -16.92
CA LEU A 199 -11.69 6.15 -15.93
C LEU A 199 -13.20 6.19 -15.65
N GLU A 200 -14.05 6.12 -16.68
CA GLU A 200 -15.51 6.06 -16.52
C GLU A 200 -15.97 4.74 -15.87
N ALA A 201 -15.31 3.62 -16.16
CA ALA A 201 -15.56 2.35 -15.48
C ALA A 201 -15.21 2.42 -14.00
N LEU A 202 -14.09 3.06 -13.63
CA LEU A 202 -13.68 3.28 -12.25
C LEU A 202 -14.70 4.15 -11.51
N LEU A 203 -15.15 5.24 -12.12
CA LEU A 203 -16.21 6.10 -11.59
C LEU A 203 -17.53 5.33 -11.40
N SER A 204 -17.91 4.50 -12.36
CA SER A 204 -19.11 3.69 -12.26
C SER A 204 -19.06 2.71 -11.08
N ARG A 205 -17.88 2.15 -10.76
CA ARG A 205 -17.72 1.28 -9.57
C ARG A 205 -17.95 2.04 -8.27
N LEU A 206 -17.61 3.31 -8.22
CA LEU A 206 -17.77 4.18 -7.05
C LEU A 206 -19.20 4.73 -6.90
N HIS A 207 -20.06 4.55 -7.89
CA HIS A 207 -21.41 5.11 -7.88
C HIS A 207 -22.31 4.45 -6.81
N SER A 208 -23.19 5.24 -6.20
CA SER A 208 -24.06 4.85 -5.07
C SER A 208 -24.93 3.61 -5.32
N SER A 209 -25.28 3.31 -6.57
CA SER A 209 -26.05 2.11 -6.93
C SER A 209 -25.30 0.80 -6.72
N ASN A 210 -23.97 0.86 -6.64
CA ASN A 210 -23.07 -0.29 -6.50
C ASN A 210 -22.49 -0.45 -5.10
N VAL A 211 -22.94 0.37 -4.14
CA VAL A 211 -22.46 0.31 -2.76
C VAL A 211 -22.77 -1.05 -2.16
N PRO A 212 -21.76 -1.78 -1.65
CA PRO A 212 -22.00 -3.04 -0.97
C PRO A 212 -22.92 -2.85 0.23
N THR A 213 -23.90 -3.74 0.40
CA THR A 213 -24.79 -3.70 1.57
C THR A 213 -23.96 -3.76 2.86
N LEU A 214 -24.27 -2.90 3.81
CA LEU A 214 -23.63 -2.95 5.11
C LEU A 214 -24.05 -4.27 5.78
N SER A 215 -23.11 -5.20 5.93
CA SER A 215 -23.30 -6.35 6.81
C SER A 215 -23.19 -5.91 8.27
N ALA A 216 -23.96 -6.55 9.15
CA ALA A 216 -23.74 -6.37 10.59
C ALA A 216 -22.26 -6.69 10.90
N GLY A 217 -21.58 -5.82 11.64
CA GLY A 217 -20.16 -5.99 11.95
C GLY A 217 -19.92 -7.38 12.60
N SER A 218 -19.02 -8.15 12.02
CA SER A 218 -18.66 -9.48 12.53
C SER A 218 -17.76 -9.42 13.76
N ILE A 219 -17.21 -8.25 14.08
CA ILE A 219 -16.28 -8.04 15.18
C ILE A 219 -17.03 -7.35 16.34
N LYS A 220 -17.16 -8.06 17.47
CA LYS A 220 -17.60 -7.46 18.72
C LYS A 220 -16.45 -6.66 19.31
N LEU A 221 -16.58 -5.35 19.35
CA LEU A 221 -15.62 -4.46 19.97
C LEU A 221 -15.83 -4.49 21.51
N ASN A 222 -15.20 -5.43 22.18
CA ASN A 222 -15.19 -5.51 23.65
C ASN A 222 -14.07 -4.61 24.18
N VAL A 223 -14.27 -3.30 24.12
CA VAL A 223 -13.32 -2.32 24.67
C VAL A 223 -13.23 -2.51 26.18
N GLY A 224 -12.02 -2.73 26.69
CA GLY A 224 -11.76 -2.94 28.11
C GLY A 224 -11.82 -4.38 28.60
N GLN A 225 -12.16 -5.35 27.77
CA GLN A 225 -12.01 -6.77 28.12
C GLN A 225 -10.68 -7.30 27.57
N PHE A 226 -9.91 -7.97 28.42
CA PHE A 226 -8.74 -8.73 27.98
C PHE A 226 -9.21 -9.85 27.05
N GLY A 227 -8.68 -9.85 25.82
CA GLY A 227 -9.00 -10.90 24.84
C GLY A 227 -8.54 -12.28 25.30
N SER A 228 -8.97 -13.32 24.59
CA SER A 228 -8.48 -14.70 24.81
C SER A 228 -6.94 -14.72 24.76
N ALA A 229 -6.36 -15.65 25.54
CA ALA A 229 -4.91 -15.78 25.69
C ALA A 229 -4.18 -15.81 24.35
N LEU A 230 -3.01 -15.17 24.30
CA LEU A 230 -2.07 -15.29 23.18
C LEU A 230 -1.73 -16.77 22.96
N GLN A 231 -1.74 -17.21 21.70
CA GLN A 231 -1.41 -18.60 21.38
C GLN A 231 0.09 -18.86 21.42
N LYS A 232 0.89 -17.90 20.98
CA LYS A 232 2.34 -18.04 20.88
C LYS A 232 3.02 -16.69 20.98
N SER A 233 4.20 -16.70 21.58
CA SER A 233 5.15 -15.61 21.58
C SER A 233 6.53 -16.13 21.15
N THR A 234 7.31 -15.32 20.45
CA THR A 234 8.64 -15.68 19.97
C THR A 234 9.70 -15.74 21.07
N MET A 235 9.44 -15.11 22.24
CA MET A 235 10.30 -15.18 23.40
C MET A 235 9.50 -15.07 24.69
N SER A 236 10.10 -15.46 25.82
CA SER A 236 9.48 -15.30 27.14
C SER A 236 9.51 -13.83 27.58
N SER A 237 8.63 -13.47 28.51
CA SER A 237 8.64 -12.14 29.15
C SER A 237 9.98 -11.85 29.85
N GLU A 238 10.60 -12.88 30.45
CA GLU A 238 11.88 -12.74 31.14
C GLU A 238 13.03 -12.52 30.16
N ASP A 239 13.06 -13.22 29.04
CA ASP A 239 14.09 -13.02 28.02
C ASP A 239 13.97 -11.65 27.36
N TYR A 240 12.74 -11.18 27.12
CA TYR A 240 12.53 -9.80 26.63
C TYR A 240 13.07 -8.77 27.63
N LYS A 241 12.80 -8.92 28.93
CA LYS A 241 13.33 -8.03 29.97
C LYS A 241 14.86 -8.06 30.06
N LYS A 242 15.49 -9.24 29.92
CA LYS A 242 16.95 -9.37 29.85
C LYS A 242 17.51 -8.63 28.63
N SER A 243 16.86 -8.76 27.47
CA SER A 243 17.27 -8.03 26.25
C SER A 243 17.18 -6.52 26.44
N VAL A 244 16.17 -6.02 27.17
CA VAL A 244 16.07 -4.58 27.51
C VAL A 244 17.24 -4.14 28.39
N VAL A 245 17.63 -4.94 29.41
CA VAL A 245 18.77 -4.63 30.26
C VAL A 245 20.06 -4.59 29.43
N GLN A 246 20.29 -5.59 28.59
CA GLN A 246 21.46 -5.65 27.71
C GLN A 246 21.50 -4.45 26.73
N ALA A 247 20.37 -4.06 26.17
CA ALA A 247 20.30 -2.86 25.31
C ALA A 247 20.71 -1.58 26.08
N LYS A 248 20.30 -1.45 27.33
CA LYS A 248 20.69 -0.33 28.20
C LYS A 248 22.20 -0.35 28.48
N GLU A 249 22.81 -1.50 28.65
CA GLU A 249 24.27 -1.64 28.84
C GLU A 249 25.03 -1.16 27.58
N HIS A 250 24.58 -1.53 26.38
CA HIS A 250 25.16 -1.04 25.11
C HIS A 250 25.02 0.47 24.96
N ILE A 251 23.89 1.06 25.39
CA ILE A 251 23.72 2.53 25.38
C ILE A 251 24.72 3.20 26.33
N LEU A 252 24.89 2.65 27.55
CA LEU A 252 25.82 3.16 28.55
C LEU A 252 27.28 3.02 28.11
N ALA A 253 27.62 1.96 27.39
CA ALA A 253 28.94 1.72 26.81
C ALA A 253 29.25 2.65 25.61
N GLY A 254 28.25 3.32 25.05
CA GLY A 254 28.42 4.18 23.88
C GLY A 254 28.42 3.39 22.54
N ASP A 255 28.05 2.12 22.54
CA ASP A 255 27.96 1.29 21.33
C ASP A 255 26.80 1.72 20.43
N ILE A 256 25.68 2.14 21.04
CA ILE A 256 24.47 2.60 20.39
C ILE A 256 23.84 3.75 21.20
N PHE A 257 23.03 4.57 20.56
CA PHE A 257 22.22 5.59 21.25
C PHE A 257 20.72 5.21 21.28
N GLN A 258 20.28 4.35 20.38
CA GLN A 258 18.91 3.86 20.29
C GLN A 258 18.88 2.46 19.69
N VAL A 259 17.95 1.62 20.14
CA VAL A 259 17.62 0.34 19.54
C VAL A 259 16.15 0.03 19.76
N VAL A 260 15.52 -0.59 18.77
CA VAL A 260 14.14 -1.08 18.88
C VAL A 260 14.18 -2.60 19.07
N LEU A 261 13.71 -3.07 20.23
CA LEU A 261 13.51 -4.48 20.51
C LEU A 261 12.11 -4.88 20.03
N SER A 262 12.01 -5.99 19.33
CA SER A 262 10.74 -6.49 18.83
C SER A 262 10.45 -7.93 19.29
N GLN A 263 9.18 -8.25 19.35
CA GLN A 263 8.67 -9.55 19.74
C GLN A 263 7.38 -9.81 18.95
N ARG A 264 7.21 -11.02 18.43
CA ARG A 264 6.00 -11.42 17.72
C ARG A 264 5.03 -12.12 18.68
N PHE A 265 3.79 -11.64 18.69
CA PHE A 265 2.66 -12.28 19.34
C PHE A 265 1.71 -12.82 18.27
N GLU A 266 1.32 -14.07 18.41
CA GLU A 266 0.45 -14.73 17.45
C GLU A 266 -0.91 -15.06 18.10
N ARG A 267 -1.96 -14.78 17.36
CA ARG A 267 -3.32 -15.15 17.69
C ARG A 267 -4.08 -15.53 16.44
N ARG A 268 -4.70 -16.69 16.44
CA ARG A 268 -5.58 -17.11 15.36
C ARG A 268 -6.90 -16.35 15.40
N THR A 269 -7.35 -15.86 14.26
CA THR A 269 -8.66 -15.24 14.07
C THR A 269 -9.31 -15.78 12.80
N PHE A 270 -10.65 -15.77 12.77
CA PHE A 270 -11.46 -16.05 11.57
C PHE A 270 -12.13 -14.77 11.05
N ALA A 271 -11.81 -13.62 11.65
CA ALA A 271 -12.31 -12.35 11.18
C ALA A 271 -11.65 -11.98 9.85
N ASP A 272 -12.43 -11.36 8.99
CA ASP A 272 -11.94 -10.77 7.76
C ASP A 272 -10.86 -9.71 8.06
N PRO A 273 -9.70 -9.70 7.38
CA PRO A 273 -8.63 -8.74 7.65
C PRO A 273 -9.07 -7.28 7.52
N PHE A 274 -9.93 -6.96 6.57
CA PHE A 274 -10.44 -5.60 6.43
C PHE A 274 -11.39 -5.20 7.56
N GLU A 275 -12.18 -6.14 8.08
CA GLU A 275 -12.99 -5.91 9.27
C GLU A 275 -12.12 -5.68 10.52
N VAL A 276 -10.98 -6.38 10.64
CA VAL A 276 -9.99 -6.10 11.70
C VAL A 276 -9.44 -4.68 11.57
N TYR A 277 -9.09 -4.25 10.36
CA TYR A 277 -8.66 -2.88 10.10
C TYR A 277 -9.74 -1.86 10.50
N ARG A 278 -11.00 -2.09 10.12
CA ARG A 278 -12.13 -1.22 10.49
C ARG A 278 -12.32 -1.12 12.00
N ALA A 279 -12.16 -2.23 12.71
CA ALA A 279 -12.19 -2.24 14.17
C ALA A 279 -11.01 -1.46 14.77
N LEU A 280 -9.81 -1.61 14.21
CA LEU A 280 -8.61 -0.90 14.67
C LEU A 280 -8.77 0.62 14.57
N ARG A 281 -9.42 1.13 13.53
CA ARG A 281 -9.73 2.56 13.38
C ARG A 281 -10.53 3.14 14.55
N ILE A 282 -11.32 2.32 15.23
CA ILE A 282 -12.15 2.73 16.38
C ILE A 282 -11.38 2.56 17.69
N VAL A 283 -10.68 1.43 17.84
CA VAL A 283 -10.05 1.04 19.13
C VAL A 283 -8.73 1.76 19.34
N ASN A 284 -7.95 1.94 18.29
CA ASN A 284 -6.61 2.55 18.34
C ASN A 284 -6.33 3.36 17.07
N PRO A 285 -7.03 4.51 16.89
CA PRO A 285 -6.78 5.37 15.74
C PRO A 285 -5.37 5.94 15.80
N SER A 286 -4.73 6.02 14.65
CA SER A 286 -3.40 6.64 14.44
C SER A 286 -3.53 7.75 13.42
N PRO A 287 -2.70 8.82 13.47
CA PRO A 287 -2.70 9.88 12.46
C PRO A 287 -2.57 9.35 11.02
N TYR A 288 -1.81 8.26 10.85
CA TYR A 288 -1.67 7.56 9.58
C TYR A 288 -2.02 6.10 9.78
N MET A 289 -3.01 5.63 9.05
CA MET A 289 -3.44 4.24 9.05
C MET A 289 -3.33 3.66 7.64
N ALA A 290 -2.83 2.44 7.56
CA ALA A 290 -2.67 1.73 6.30
C ALA A 290 -3.31 0.35 6.36
N TYR A 291 -4.01 -0.01 5.31
CA TYR A 291 -4.39 -1.37 4.99
C TYR A 291 -3.75 -1.76 3.67
N LEU A 292 -2.96 -2.80 3.67
CA LEU A 292 -2.31 -3.37 2.50
C LEU A 292 -2.76 -4.81 2.36
N GLN A 293 -3.40 -5.13 1.25
CA GLN A 293 -3.67 -6.48 0.82
C GLN A 293 -2.60 -6.86 -0.20
N VAL A 294 -1.78 -7.83 0.15
CA VAL A 294 -0.79 -8.47 -0.72
C VAL A 294 -0.98 -9.96 -0.60
N MET A 295 -0.79 -10.72 -1.68
CA MET A 295 -0.96 -12.17 -1.65
C MET A 295 0.14 -12.85 -0.84
#